data_ca46b2bcfdb0c29cd149ea67d3444d6d
#
_entry.id   ca46b2bcfdb0c29cd149ea67d3444d6d
#
_cell.length_a   1.000
_cell.length_b   1.000
_cell.length_c   1.000
_cell.angle_alpha   90.00
_cell.angle_beta   90.00
_cell.angle_gamma   90.00
#
_symmetry.space_group_name_H-M   'P 1'
#
loop_
_entity.id
_entity.type
_entity.pdbx_description
1 polymer ?
#
loop_
_entity_poly.entity_id
_entity_poly.type
_entity_poly.pdbx_seq_one_letter_code
_entity_poly.pdbx_strand_id
1 'polypeptide(L)'
;MSFGLYGRRMIKSDETEVTVENVVAILNKALPYHWENRSEIQYLWYYYRGLQPILNREKQVRPEICNKIVENRANEIVSFKSGYLMGEPLQYVSRGNGDNLSDAINQLNEFVFAEEKPAKDKELADWFHICGTSFRMVLPDEDVGEDDDSPFEIYTLDPRNTFVVYNNGLGNKPLLGVKYVVDDNGIVHYSCYSDHEYFEIVESHIIKAEPHILGDIPIIEYPLNIARIGAFELVIPLLDAINLTDSNRQDGVEQFIQALMLFHNVDISSDDYEKLREEGAIKFRDIDPQLKAEVSYLTSTLNQGETQTLVDHMYQTVLTICGMPNRNGGTSTSDTGSAVIMRDGWSAAEARAKDSELMFKKSCLLYTSPSPRDGLLSR
;
A
#
# COMPACT_ATOMS: atom_id res chain seq x y z
N MET A 1 5.09 -17.24 10.76
CA MET A 1 6.30 -16.42 10.80
C MET A 1 5.86 -14.96 10.86
N SER A 2 6.25 -14.21 11.86
CA SER A 2 6.05 -12.76 11.89
C SER A 2 7.03 -12.19 10.87
N PHE A 3 6.53 -11.73 9.73
CA PHE A 3 7.34 -10.95 8.80
C PHE A 3 7.63 -9.61 9.47
N GLY A 4 8.87 -9.40 9.93
CA GLY A 4 9.31 -8.07 10.30
C GLY A 4 9.43 -7.24 9.02
N LEU A 5 8.47 -6.35 8.79
CA LEU A 5 8.54 -5.39 7.70
C LEU A 5 9.46 -4.25 8.15
N TYR A 6 10.59 -4.10 7.47
CA TYR A 6 11.61 -3.08 7.80
C TYR A 6 11.75 -2.01 6.71
N GLY A 7 10.84 -1.97 5.75
CA GLY A 7 10.93 -1.16 4.54
C GLY A 7 11.79 -1.81 3.46
N ARG A 8 11.67 -1.31 2.24
CA ARG A 8 12.39 -1.90 1.08
C ARG A 8 13.83 -1.45 1.09
N ARG A 9 14.73 -2.40 0.88
CA ARG A 9 16.16 -2.13 0.82
C ARG A 9 16.54 -1.44 -0.49
N MET A 10 17.37 -0.41 -0.42
CA MET A 10 18.07 0.13 -1.59
C MET A 10 19.06 -0.92 -2.08
N ILE A 11 18.94 -1.33 -3.33
CA ILE A 11 19.84 -2.29 -3.97
C ILE A 11 21.07 -1.55 -4.46
N LYS A 12 22.26 -1.99 -4.08
CA LYS A 12 23.51 -1.31 -4.39
C LYS A 12 24.54 -2.21 -5.03
N SER A 13 25.39 -1.60 -5.85
CA SER A 13 26.56 -2.23 -6.46
C SER A 13 27.82 -1.41 -6.21
N ASP A 14 28.96 -2.08 -6.15
CA ASP A 14 30.26 -1.43 -6.06
C ASP A 14 30.79 -0.93 -7.43
N GLU A 15 30.11 -1.34 -8.50
CA GLU A 15 30.44 -0.91 -9.86
C GLU A 15 30.05 0.56 -10.06
N THR A 16 30.79 1.25 -10.88
CA THR A 16 30.58 2.68 -11.21
C THR A 16 30.01 2.87 -12.60
N GLU A 17 30.09 1.87 -13.45
CA GLU A 17 29.65 1.87 -14.85
C GLU A 17 29.12 0.49 -15.21
N VAL A 18 28.13 0.43 -16.10
CA VAL A 18 27.56 -0.82 -16.62
C VAL A 18 28.10 -1.06 -18.02
N THR A 19 28.56 -2.27 -18.26
CA THR A 19 29.08 -2.72 -19.55
C THR A 19 28.51 -4.10 -19.88
N VAL A 20 28.65 -4.52 -21.15
CA VAL A 20 28.29 -5.88 -21.62
C VAL A 20 28.99 -6.96 -20.76
N GLU A 21 30.20 -6.68 -20.22
CA GLU A 21 30.98 -7.65 -19.46
C GLU A 21 30.48 -7.84 -18.02
N ASN A 22 29.90 -6.79 -17.40
CA ASN A 22 29.54 -6.79 -15.98
C ASN A 22 28.03 -6.78 -15.69
N VAL A 23 27.18 -6.42 -16.64
CA VAL A 23 25.72 -6.25 -16.42
C VAL A 23 25.06 -7.50 -15.84
N VAL A 24 25.41 -8.69 -16.33
CA VAL A 24 24.87 -9.96 -15.80
C VAL A 24 25.32 -10.20 -14.36
N ALA A 25 26.54 -9.85 -14.02
CA ALA A 25 27.05 -9.97 -12.65
C ALA A 25 26.38 -8.99 -11.70
N ILE A 26 26.13 -7.75 -12.14
CA ILE A 26 25.38 -6.73 -11.39
C ILE A 26 23.95 -7.21 -11.14
N LEU A 27 23.27 -7.69 -12.20
CA LEU A 27 21.91 -8.22 -12.11
C LEU A 27 21.83 -9.38 -11.12
N ASN A 28 22.68 -10.39 -11.26
CA ASN A 28 22.68 -11.57 -10.40
C ASN A 28 22.98 -11.23 -8.92
N LYS A 29 23.81 -10.24 -8.63
CA LYS A 29 24.04 -9.73 -7.26
C LYS A 29 22.82 -8.96 -6.72
N ALA A 30 22.06 -8.28 -7.56
CA ALA A 30 20.90 -7.48 -7.19
C ALA A 30 19.65 -8.34 -6.92
N LEU A 31 19.45 -9.42 -7.67
CA LEU A 31 18.23 -10.25 -7.64
C LEU A 31 17.85 -10.76 -6.24
N PRO A 32 18.75 -11.30 -5.38
CA PRO A 32 18.39 -11.76 -4.05
C PRO A 32 17.74 -10.65 -3.20
N TYR A 33 18.27 -9.44 -3.24
CA TYR A 33 17.70 -8.29 -2.54
C TYR A 33 16.36 -7.85 -3.12
N HIS A 34 16.22 -7.93 -4.45
CA HIS A 34 14.95 -7.65 -5.11
C HIS A 34 13.88 -8.69 -4.71
N TRP A 35 14.22 -9.98 -4.63
CA TRP A 35 13.26 -11.02 -4.22
C TRP A 35 12.77 -10.83 -2.78
N GLU A 36 13.65 -10.37 -1.86
CA GLU A 36 13.23 -9.98 -0.51
C GLU A 36 12.23 -8.81 -0.58
N ASN A 37 12.59 -7.71 -1.26
CA ASN A 37 11.71 -6.56 -1.45
C ASN A 37 10.38 -6.95 -2.10
N ARG A 38 10.42 -7.76 -3.15
CA ARG A 38 9.22 -8.24 -3.87
C ARG A 38 8.28 -9.02 -2.95
N SER A 39 8.83 -9.87 -2.09
CA SER A 39 8.02 -10.64 -1.14
C SER A 39 7.26 -9.73 -0.17
N GLU A 40 7.92 -8.70 0.36
CA GLU A 40 7.29 -7.69 1.22
C GLU A 40 6.24 -6.86 0.45
N ILE A 41 6.56 -6.40 -0.76
CA ILE A 41 5.62 -5.65 -1.63
C ILE A 41 4.38 -6.49 -1.94
N GLN A 42 4.56 -7.78 -2.24
CA GLN A 42 3.45 -8.70 -2.51
C GLN A 42 2.54 -8.89 -1.29
N TYR A 43 3.12 -9.00 -0.09
CA TYR A 43 2.37 -9.07 1.16
C TYR A 43 1.54 -7.78 1.39
N LEU A 44 2.16 -6.60 1.23
CA LEU A 44 1.49 -5.31 1.38
C LEU A 44 0.38 -5.10 0.34
N TRP A 45 0.60 -5.53 -0.89
CA TRP A 45 -0.42 -5.52 -1.94
C TRP A 45 -1.63 -6.39 -1.59
N TYR A 46 -1.40 -7.60 -1.08
CA TYR A 46 -2.49 -8.45 -0.62
C TYR A 46 -3.21 -7.85 0.57
N TYR A 47 -2.48 -7.31 1.54
CA TYR A 47 -3.05 -6.66 2.70
C TYR A 47 -3.93 -5.46 2.32
N TYR A 48 -3.45 -4.61 1.42
CA TYR A 48 -4.21 -3.49 0.84
C TYR A 48 -5.51 -3.94 0.16
N ARG A 49 -5.49 -5.07 -0.53
CA ARG A 49 -6.66 -5.65 -1.20
C ARG A 49 -7.64 -6.35 -0.26
N GLY A 50 -7.37 -6.42 1.04
CA GLY A 50 -8.20 -7.09 2.03
C GLY A 50 -7.86 -8.56 2.27
N LEU A 51 -6.82 -9.10 1.64
CA LEU A 51 -6.32 -10.45 1.92
C LEU A 51 -5.42 -10.40 3.17
N GLN A 52 -6.06 -10.25 4.33
CA GLN A 52 -5.41 -10.01 5.62
C GLN A 52 -5.33 -11.29 6.47
N PRO A 53 -4.40 -11.35 7.45
CA PRO A 53 -4.14 -12.57 8.24
C PRO A 53 -5.37 -13.15 8.94
N ILE A 54 -6.34 -12.32 9.31
CA ILE A 54 -7.59 -12.76 9.96
C ILE A 54 -8.36 -13.79 9.13
N LEU A 55 -8.23 -13.79 7.81
CA LEU A 55 -8.89 -14.75 6.93
C LEU A 55 -8.39 -16.19 7.14
N ASN A 56 -7.19 -16.33 7.71
CA ASN A 56 -6.59 -17.63 8.07
C ASN A 56 -6.83 -18.01 9.52
N ARG A 57 -7.70 -17.26 10.25
CA ARG A 57 -8.01 -17.52 11.64
C ARG A 57 -8.71 -18.88 11.78
N GLU A 58 -8.28 -19.65 12.78
CA GLU A 58 -8.89 -20.91 13.20
C GLU A 58 -9.15 -20.89 14.70
N LYS A 59 -10.21 -21.57 15.13
CA LYS A 59 -10.56 -21.74 16.54
C LYS A 59 -10.59 -23.23 16.89
N GLN A 60 -10.06 -23.55 18.05
CA GLN A 60 -10.10 -24.94 18.57
C GLN A 60 -11.42 -25.25 19.29
N VAL A 61 -12.04 -24.24 19.89
CA VAL A 61 -13.29 -24.37 20.61
C VAL A 61 -14.39 -23.73 19.78
N ARG A 62 -15.43 -24.49 19.47
CA ARG A 62 -16.55 -24.11 18.61
C ARG A 62 -16.08 -23.54 17.24
N PRO A 63 -15.40 -24.39 16.45
CA PRO A 63 -14.85 -23.95 15.15
C PRO A 63 -15.93 -23.49 14.16
N GLU A 64 -17.19 -23.89 14.37
CA GLU A 64 -18.36 -23.45 13.58
C GLU A 64 -18.68 -21.97 13.77
N ILE A 65 -18.29 -21.37 14.90
CA ILE A 65 -18.42 -19.94 15.17
C ILE A 65 -17.03 -19.30 15.07
N CYS A 66 -16.63 -19.01 13.87
CA CYS A 66 -15.31 -18.42 13.58
C CYS A 66 -15.43 -17.33 12.52
N ASN A 67 -15.92 -16.18 12.94
CA ASN A 67 -16.05 -15.03 12.05
C ASN A 67 -14.69 -14.45 11.67
N LYS A 68 -14.58 -13.97 10.43
CA LYS A 68 -13.34 -13.43 9.83
C LYS A 68 -13.64 -12.08 9.21
N ILE A 69 -13.77 -11.08 10.07
CA ILE A 69 -14.10 -9.72 9.68
C ILE A 69 -12.82 -8.99 9.26
N VAL A 70 -12.83 -8.41 8.09
CA VAL A 70 -11.78 -7.54 7.59
C VAL A 70 -12.32 -6.11 7.50
N GLU A 71 -11.92 -5.26 8.43
CA GLU A 71 -12.02 -3.81 8.25
C GLU A 71 -10.84 -3.34 7.43
N ASN A 72 -10.99 -3.18 6.12
CA ASN A 72 -9.86 -2.86 5.26
C ASN A 72 -9.40 -1.39 5.40
N ARG A 73 -8.91 -1.03 6.60
CA ARG A 73 -8.38 0.29 6.93
C ARG A 73 -7.10 0.62 6.16
N ALA A 74 -6.37 -0.39 5.71
CA ALA A 74 -5.20 -0.16 4.84
C ALA A 74 -5.60 0.49 3.52
N ASN A 75 -6.71 0.05 2.91
CA ASN A 75 -7.25 0.67 1.71
C ASN A 75 -7.71 2.12 1.98
N GLU A 76 -8.38 2.37 3.11
CA GLU A 76 -8.78 3.72 3.52
C GLU A 76 -7.58 4.67 3.62
N ILE A 77 -6.48 4.22 4.28
CA ILE A 77 -5.27 5.01 4.45
C ILE A 77 -4.64 5.38 3.11
N VAL A 78 -4.48 4.40 2.23
CA VAL A 78 -3.88 4.62 0.91
C VAL A 78 -4.77 5.53 0.06
N SER A 79 -6.08 5.25 -0.01
CA SER A 79 -7.02 6.04 -0.78
C SER A 79 -7.06 7.50 -0.33
N PHE A 80 -7.04 7.73 0.99
CA PHE A 80 -6.99 9.08 1.54
C PHE A 80 -5.70 9.80 1.15
N LYS A 81 -4.54 9.16 1.34
CA LYS A 81 -3.24 9.78 1.09
C LYS A 81 -2.98 10.02 -0.41
N SER A 82 -3.31 9.05 -1.26
CA SER A 82 -3.18 9.20 -2.72
C SER A 82 -4.14 10.28 -3.24
N GLY A 83 -5.39 10.30 -2.76
CA GLY A 83 -6.35 11.35 -3.13
C GLY A 83 -5.95 12.73 -2.65
N TYR A 84 -5.32 12.84 -1.47
CA TYR A 84 -4.85 14.11 -0.95
C TYR A 84 -3.58 14.61 -1.68
N LEU A 85 -2.70 13.71 -2.10
CA LEU A 85 -1.46 14.03 -2.82
C LEU A 85 -1.72 14.38 -4.29
N MET A 86 -2.64 13.64 -4.96
CA MET A 86 -2.91 13.73 -6.41
C MET A 86 -4.34 14.23 -6.70
N GLY A 87 -4.95 14.95 -5.76
CA GLY A 87 -6.29 15.52 -5.95
C GLY A 87 -6.37 16.56 -7.06
N GLU A 88 -5.25 17.21 -7.35
CA GLU A 88 -5.08 18.12 -8.47
C GLU A 88 -3.92 17.64 -9.36
N PRO A 89 -4.05 17.74 -10.70
CA PRO A 89 -3.00 17.37 -11.63
C PRO A 89 -1.72 18.21 -11.43
N LEU A 90 -0.57 17.54 -11.46
CA LEU A 90 0.72 18.23 -11.44
C LEU A 90 0.96 18.98 -12.74
N GLN A 91 1.32 20.25 -12.61
CA GLN A 91 1.66 21.12 -13.75
C GLN A 91 3.11 21.58 -13.66
N TYR A 92 3.75 21.67 -14.81
CA TYR A 92 5.08 22.27 -14.92
C TYR A 92 4.94 23.78 -15.14
N VAL A 93 5.74 24.55 -14.40
CA VAL A 93 5.75 26.03 -14.51
C VAL A 93 7.17 26.54 -14.70
N SER A 94 7.31 27.57 -15.53
CA SER A 94 8.60 28.23 -15.71
C SER A 94 9.00 29.03 -14.47
N ARG A 95 10.26 28.97 -14.12
CA ARG A 95 10.86 29.86 -13.11
C ARG A 95 11.52 31.11 -13.71
N GLY A 96 11.61 31.18 -15.03
CA GLY A 96 12.23 32.28 -15.76
C GLY A 96 11.21 33.18 -16.47
N ASN A 97 11.60 34.43 -16.81
CA ASN A 97 10.75 35.42 -17.43
C ASN A 97 10.95 35.48 -18.97
N GLY A 98 11.25 34.39 -19.65
CA GLY A 98 11.44 34.36 -21.11
C GLY A 98 10.21 33.80 -21.81
N ASP A 99 9.69 34.51 -22.84
CA ASP A 99 8.49 34.08 -23.60
C ASP A 99 8.70 32.71 -24.25
N ASN A 100 9.87 32.43 -24.84
CA ASN A 100 10.19 31.14 -25.47
C ASN A 100 10.18 29.95 -24.47
N LEU A 101 10.53 30.20 -23.20
CA LEU A 101 10.51 29.16 -22.16
C LEU A 101 9.08 28.84 -21.73
N SER A 102 8.19 29.83 -21.74
CA SER A 102 6.77 29.68 -21.45
C SER A 102 6.08 28.79 -22.50
N ASP A 103 6.38 28.97 -23.77
CA ASP A 103 5.80 28.18 -24.86
C ASP A 103 6.25 26.71 -24.79
N ALA A 104 7.54 26.48 -24.56
CA ALA A 104 8.04 25.10 -24.40
C ALA A 104 7.42 24.37 -23.21
N ILE A 105 7.17 25.09 -22.11
CA ILE A 105 6.50 24.47 -20.93
C ILE A 105 5.02 24.20 -21.17
N ASN A 106 4.34 25.11 -21.89
CA ASN A 106 2.95 24.87 -22.28
C ASN A 106 2.86 23.63 -23.18
N GLN A 107 3.73 23.50 -24.17
CA GLN A 107 3.81 22.33 -25.03
C GLN A 107 4.10 21.03 -24.22
N LEU A 108 5.04 21.10 -23.25
CA LEU A 108 5.29 19.95 -22.36
C LEU A 108 4.05 19.58 -21.56
N ASN A 109 3.29 20.55 -21.05
CA ASN A 109 2.04 20.27 -20.32
C ASN A 109 0.98 19.66 -21.25
N GLU A 110 0.91 20.03 -22.53
CA GLU A 110 0.03 19.40 -23.52
C GLU A 110 0.44 17.93 -23.75
N PHE A 111 1.72 17.65 -23.96
CA PHE A 111 2.23 16.30 -24.14
C PHE A 111 1.94 15.39 -22.92
N VAL A 112 2.23 15.86 -21.69
CA VAL A 112 1.98 15.06 -20.48
C VAL A 112 0.48 14.87 -20.21
N PHE A 113 -0.37 15.76 -20.72
CA PHE A 113 -1.81 15.60 -20.68
C PHE A 113 -2.28 14.54 -21.70
N ALA A 114 -1.76 14.59 -22.94
CA ALA A 114 -2.01 13.57 -23.96
C ALA A 114 -1.62 12.17 -23.48
N GLU A 115 -0.51 12.07 -22.74
CA GLU A 115 -0.05 10.83 -22.09
C GLU A 115 -0.87 10.39 -20.88
N GLU A 116 -2.03 10.99 -20.60
CA GLU A 116 -2.86 10.69 -19.44
C GLU A 116 -2.09 10.70 -18.10
N LYS A 117 -1.04 11.52 -18.02
CA LYS A 117 -0.15 11.58 -16.85
C LYS A 117 -0.89 11.74 -15.52
N PRO A 118 -1.98 12.51 -15.39
CA PRO A 118 -2.72 12.60 -14.11
C PRO A 118 -3.23 11.25 -13.60
N ALA A 119 -3.74 10.38 -14.47
CA ALA A 119 -4.18 9.03 -14.09
C ALA A 119 -2.99 8.14 -13.74
N LYS A 120 -1.92 8.20 -14.53
CA LYS A 120 -0.65 7.50 -14.27
C LYS A 120 0.03 7.99 -12.99
N ASP A 121 -0.08 9.28 -12.63
CA ASP A 121 0.42 9.84 -11.35
C ASP A 121 -0.36 9.30 -10.16
N LYS A 122 -1.67 9.15 -10.28
CA LYS A 122 -2.49 8.55 -9.23
C LYS A 122 -2.12 7.09 -9.01
N GLU A 123 -1.98 6.30 -10.07
CA GLU A 123 -1.54 4.91 -9.99
C GLU A 123 -0.15 4.79 -9.34
N LEU A 124 0.77 5.67 -9.72
CA LEU A 124 2.11 5.75 -9.13
C LEU A 124 2.04 6.10 -7.63
N ALA A 125 1.13 7.02 -7.23
CA ALA A 125 0.92 7.40 -5.84
C ALA A 125 0.28 6.27 -5.02
N ASP A 126 -0.56 5.43 -5.61
CA ASP A 126 -1.11 4.26 -4.93
C ASP A 126 0.02 3.27 -4.56
N TRP A 127 0.90 2.90 -5.50
CA TRP A 127 2.07 2.08 -5.20
C TRP A 127 3.03 2.72 -4.19
N PHE A 128 3.29 4.02 -4.34
CA PHE A 128 4.10 4.84 -3.43
C PHE A 128 3.60 4.73 -1.97
N HIS A 129 2.29 4.76 -1.74
CA HIS A 129 1.70 4.63 -0.42
C HIS A 129 1.51 3.17 0.04
N ILE A 130 1.26 2.22 -0.87
CA ILE A 130 1.08 0.81 -0.52
C ILE A 130 2.37 0.22 0.01
N CYS A 131 3.47 0.36 -0.73
CA CYS A 131 4.70 -0.35 -0.42
C CYS A 131 5.93 0.55 -0.21
N GLY A 132 5.73 1.87 -0.13
CA GLY A 132 6.80 2.82 0.15
C GLY A 132 7.75 3.10 -1.00
N THR A 133 7.51 2.53 -2.17
CA THR A 133 8.26 2.77 -3.41
C THR A 133 7.36 2.55 -4.64
N SER A 134 7.59 3.30 -5.68
CA SER A 134 6.95 3.11 -6.99
C SER A 134 7.92 3.44 -8.10
N PHE A 135 7.62 3.04 -9.32
CA PHE A 135 8.52 3.19 -10.46
C PHE A 135 7.78 3.75 -11.66
N ARG A 136 8.42 4.70 -12.31
CA ARG A 136 7.99 5.27 -13.58
C ARG A 136 9.04 5.00 -14.65
N MET A 137 8.59 4.72 -15.85
CA MET A 137 9.44 4.65 -17.03
C MET A 137 8.97 5.68 -18.04
N VAL A 138 9.91 6.35 -18.68
CA VAL A 138 9.66 7.29 -19.77
C VAL A 138 10.55 6.87 -20.94
N LEU A 139 9.93 6.63 -22.07
CA LEU A 139 10.64 6.27 -23.32
C LEU A 139 10.28 7.26 -24.42
N PRO A 140 11.17 7.54 -25.37
CA PRO A 140 10.78 8.20 -26.62
C PRO A 140 9.78 7.30 -27.34
N ASP A 141 8.82 7.90 -27.99
CA ASP A 141 7.98 7.18 -28.94
C ASP A 141 8.80 6.99 -30.23
N GLU A 142 9.01 5.75 -30.67
CA GLU A 142 9.77 5.42 -31.88
C GLU A 142 8.93 5.60 -33.15
N ASP A 143 7.61 5.56 -33.02
CA ASP A 143 6.66 5.61 -34.16
C ASP A 143 5.93 6.96 -34.26
N VAL A 144 6.57 8.07 -33.82
CA VAL A 144 5.96 9.40 -33.83
C VAL A 144 5.53 9.77 -35.27
N GLY A 145 4.21 9.75 -35.50
CA GLY A 145 3.58 10.27 -36.72
C GLY A 145 3.39 11.78 -36.67
N GLU A 146 3.04 12.41 -37.82
CA GLU A 146 2.71 13.84 -37.85
C GLU A 146 1.48 14.22 -37.03
N ASP A 147 0.65 13.21 -36.66
CA ASP A 147 -0.61 13.35 -35.93
C ASP A 147 -0.50 12.88 -34.45
N ASP A 148 0.68 12.49 -33.95
CA ASP A 148 0.85 12.00 -32.59
C ASP A 148 0.94 13.14 -31.57
N ASP A 149 0.18 13.04 -30.52
CA ASP A 149 0.02 14.10 -29.52
C ASP A 149 1.25 14.23 -28.58
N SER A 150 2.14 13.22 -28.50
CA SER A 150 3.30 13.21 -27.59
C SER A 150 4.52 12.53 -28.22
N PRO A 151 5.74 13.11 -28.12
CA PRO A 151 6.98 12.48 -28.59
C PRO A 151 7.57 11.46 -27.61
N PHE A 152 6.89 11.12 -26.53
CA PHE A 152 7.32 10.17 -25.52
C PHE A 152 6.13 9.47 -24.88
N GLU A 153 6.39 8.29 -24.33
CA GLU A 153 5.44 7.49 -23.60
C GLU A 153 5.79 7.43 -22.10
N ILE A 154 4.76 7.48 -21.24
CA ILE A 154 4.90 7.39 -19.78
C ILE A 154 4.27 6.10 -19.30
N TYR A 155 5.01 5.31 -18.52
CA TYR A 155 4.53 4.06 -17.92
C TYR A 155 4.64 4.07 -16.40
N THR A 156 3.62 3.63 -15.71
CA THR A 156 3.71 3.23 -14.30
C THR A 156 4.08 1.76 -14.25
N LEU A 157 5.18 1.42 -13.61
CA LEU A 157 5.69 0.06 -13.53
C LEU A 157 5.32 -0.59 -12.19
N ASP A 158 4.99 -1.87 -12.25
CA ASP A 158 4.70 -2.67 -11.05
C ASP A 158 5.99 -2.86 -10.23
N PRO A 159 6.03 -2.40 -8.96
CA PRO A 159 7.22 -2.50 -8.12
C PRO A 159 7.59 -3.94 -7.74
N ARG A 160 6.71 -4.92 -8.00
CA ARG A 160 7.02 -6.34 -7.82
C ARG A 160 7.95 -6.89 -8.90
N ASN A 161 7.98 -6.23 -10.06
CA ASN A 161 8.73 -6.66 -11.23
C ASN A 161 9.71 -5.59 -11.73
N THR A 162 9.97 -4.58 -10.90
CA THR A 162 10.83 -3.44 -11.27
C THR A 162 11.71 -3.05 -10.09
N PHE A 163 12.95 -2.69 -10.36
CA PHE A 163 13.87 -2.14 -9.37
C PHE A 163 14.99 -1.33 -10.01
N VAL A 164 15.64 -0.51 -9.20
CA VAL A 164 16.82 0.27 -9.60
C VAL A 164 18.00 -0.15 -8.73
N VAL A 165 19.14 -0.39 -9.35
CA VAL A 165 20.43 -0.61 -8.69
C VAL A 165 21.18 0.71 -8.63
N TYR A 166 21.72 1.05 -7.47
CA TYR A 166 22.46 2.27 -7.22
C TYR A 166 23.95 1.96 -6.99
N ASN A 167 24.83 2.88 -7.33
CA ASN A 167 26.24 2.72 -6.95
C ASN A 167 26.46 3.06 -5.45
N ASN A 168 27.51 2.49 -4.85
CA ASN A 168 27.91 2.77 -3.47
C ASN A 168 28.64 4.11 -3.29
N GLY A 169 28.84 4.88 -4.35
CA GLY A 169 29.51 6.17 -4.33
C GLY A 169 28.71 7.26 -3.63
N LEU A 170 29.32 8.41 -3.47
CA LEU A 170 28.68 9.60 -2.90
C LEU A 170 27.42 9.96 -3.71
N GLY A 171 26.30 10.09 -3.01
CA GLY A 171 25.01 10.42 -3.60
C GLY A 171 24.19 9.23 -4.09
N ASN A 172 24.72 8.00 -4.05
CA ASN A 172 24.04 6.77 -4.51
C ASN A 172 23.35 6.99 -5.87
N LYS A 173 24.12 7.27 -6.91
CA LYS A 173 23.56 7.51 -8.25
C LYS A 173 22.93 6.23 -8.80
N PRO A 174 21.80 6.30 -9.51
CA PRO A 174 21.27 5.17 -10.27
C PRO A 174 22.34 4.62 -11.22
N LEU A 175 22.44 3.30 -11.29
CA LEU A 175 23.42 2.60 -12.12
C LEU A 175 22.74 1.71 -13.16
N LEU A 176 21.65 1.01 -12.77
CA LEU A 176 20.92 0.10 -13.64
C LEU A 176 19.44 0.10 -13.28
N GLY A 177 18.57 0.40 -14.21
CA GLY A 177 17.13 0.23 -14.11
C GLY A 177 16.73 -1.14 -14.68
N VAL A 178 15.97 -1.91 -13.94
CA VAL A 178 15.55 -3.26 -14.34
C VAL A 178 14.05 -3.40 -14.24
N LYS A 179 13.41 -3.85 -15.32
CA LYS A 179 12.07 -4.42 -15.29
C LYS A 179 12.11 -5.84 -15.89
N TYR A 180 11.18 -6.70 -15.50
CA TYR A 180 11.11 -8.03 -16.08
C TYR A 180 9.69 -8.52 -16.26
N VAL A 181 9.52 -9.44 -17.18
CA VAL A 181 8.31 -10.19 -17.43
C VAL A 181 8.59 -11.67 -17.35
N VAL A 182 7.59 -12.46 -17.02
CA VAL A 182 7.65 -13.92 -17.03
C VAL A 182 6.80 -14.39 -18.20
N ASP A 183 7.37 -15.14 -19.11
CA ASP A 183 6.63 -15.70 -20.25
C ASP A 183 5.73 -16.88 -19.85
N ASP A 184 4.97 -17.39 -20.81
CA ASP A 184 4.04 -18.52 -20.59
C ASP A 184 4.77 -19.82 -20.21
N ASN A 185 6.06 -19.93 -20.48
CA ASN A 185 6.91 -21.08 -20.11
C ASN A 185 7.55 -20.92 -18.72
N GLY A 186 7.33 -19.77 -18.06
CA GLY A 186 7.93 -19.44 -16.77
C GLY A 186 9.35 -18.89 -16.87
N ILE A 187 9.84 -18.55 -18.07
CA ILE A 187 11.16 -17.97 -18.29
C ILE A 187 11.08 -16.46 -18.02
N VAL A 188 12.07 -15.93 -17.32
CA VAL A 188 12.13 -14.53 -16.96
C VAL A 188 12.97 -13.76 -17.98
N HIS A 189 12.38 -12.74 -18.57
CA HIS A 189 13.01 -11.80 -19.48
C HIS A 189 13.29 -10.49 -18.77
N TYR A 190 14.55 -10.15 -18.54
CA TYR A 190 14.98 -8.91 -17.91
C TYR A 190 15.30 -7.87 -18.95
N SER A 191 14.62 -6.73 -18.88
CA SER A 191 14.96 -5.51 -19.62
C SER A 191 15.77 -4.60 -18.68
N CYS A 192 17.03 -4.40 -18.99
CA CYS A 192 17.99 -3.69 -18.17
C CYS A 192 18.46 -2.42 -18.90
N TYR A 193 18.42 -1.28 -18.24
CA TYR A 193 18.79 0.02 -18.80
C TYR A 193 19.89 0.66 -17.97
N SER A 194 21.03 0.93 -18.60
CA SER A 194 22.06 1.82 -18.05
C SER A 194 21.79 3.26 -18.48
N ASP A 195 22.74 4.16 -18.35
CA ASP A 195 22.67 5.54 -18.85
C ASP A 195 22.83 5.62 -20.38
N HIS A 196 23.40 4.59 -21.01
CA HIS A 196 23.73 4.61 -22.46
C HIS A 196 23.33 3.35 -23.21
N GLU A 197 23.08 2.21 -22.52
CA GLU A 197 22.85 0.92 -23.16
C GLU A 197 21.61 0.24 -22.59
N TYR A 198 20.89 -0.42 -23.46
CA TYR A 198 19.81 -1.37 -23.18
C TYR A 198 20.30 -2.79 -23.33
N PHE A 199 19.94 -3.65 -22.37
CA PHE A 199 20.25 -5.08 -22.40
C PHE A 199 18.98 -5.90 -22.19
N GLU A 200 18.79 -6.92 -23.02
CA GLU A 200 17.83 -8.00 -22.76
C GLU A 200 18.58 -9.22 -22.24
N ILE A 201 18.22 -9.70 -21.05
CA ILE A 201 18.90 -10.81 -20.38
C ILE A 201 17.88 -11.91 -20.08
N VAL A 202 18.19 -13.14 -20.52
CA VAL A 202 17.41 -14.35 -20.27
C VAL A 202 18.35 -15.43 -19.77
N GLU A 203 17.98 -16.09 -18.67
CA GLU A 203 18.79 -17.19 -18.07
C GLU A 203 20.27 -16.82 -17.90
N SER A 204 20.55 -15.58 -17.48
CA SER A 204 21.90 -15.02 -17.32
C SER A 204 22.71 -14.88 -18.63
N HIS A 205 22.06 -14.90 -19.78
CA HIS A 205 22.67 -14.65 -21.09
C HIS A 205 22.10 -13.35 -21.66
N ILE A 206 22.97 -12.52 -22.21
CA ILE A 206 22.59 -11.33 -22.96
C ILE A 206 22.08 -11.78 -24.32
N ILE A 207 20.79 -11.55 -24.59
CA ILE A 207 20.16 -11.86 -25.87
C ILE A 207 20.26 -10.67 -26.81
N LYS A 208 20.18 -9.45 -26.24
CA LYS A 208 20.24 -8.19 -26.99
C LYS A 208 21.04 -7.15 -26.19
N ALA A 209 21.87 -6.37 -26.87
CA ALA A 209 22.56 -5.21 -26.33
C ALA A 209 22.57 -4.12 -27.40
N GLU A 210 22.00 -2.97 -27.08
CA GLU A 210 21.86 -1.85 -28.00
C GLU A 210 22.09 -0.51 -27.27
N PRO A 211 22.78 0.45 -27.91
CA PRO A 211 22.89 1.77 -27.33
C PRO A 211 21.55 2.52 -27.40
N HIS A 212 21.27 3.37 -26.42
CA HIS A 212 20.15 4.30 -26.45
C HIS A 212 20.61 5.75 -26.24
N ILE A 213 19.80 6.69 -26.73
CA ILE A 213 20.13 8.12 -26.79
C ILE A 213 19.66 8.90 -25.55
N LEU A 214 19.06 8.25 -24.56
CA LEU A 214 18.40 8.90 -23.42
C LEU A 214 19.39 9.67 -22.53
N GLY A 215 20.64 9.21 -22.44
CA GLY A 215 21.69 9.83 -21.61
C GLY A 215 21.47 9.66 -20.09
N ASP A 216 20.42 8.96 -19.68
CA ASP A 216 20.10 8.59 -18.30
C ASP A 216 19.23 7.33 -18.29
N ILE A 217 19.04 6.75 -17.09
CA ILE A 217 18.22 5.54 -16.92
C ILE A 217 16.74 5.91 -17.01
N PRO A 218 15.96 5.31 -17.93
CA PRO A 218 14.55 5.66 -18.13
C PRO A 218 13.62 5.21 -16.99
N ILE A 219 14.09 4.35 -16.08
CA ILE A 219 13.34 3.86 -14.92
C ILE A 219 13.69 4.67 -13.68
N ILE A 220 12.70 5.41 -13.17
CA ILE A 220 12.86 6.30 -12.01
C ILE A 220 12.13 5.68 -10.81
N GLU A 221 12.84 5.58 -9.69
CA GLU A 221 12.25 5.20 -8.40
C GLU A 221 11.66 6.43 -7.69
N TYR A 222 10.47 6.25 -7.11
CA TYR A 222 9.78 7.20 -6.24
C TYR A 222 9.68 6.60 -4.84
N PRO A 223 10.65 6.84 -3.94
CA PRO A 223 10.60 6.37 -2.57
C PRO A 223 9.76 7.31 -1.70
N LEU A 224 8.82 6.76 -0.92
CA LEU A 224 7.98 7.53 0.02
C LEU A 224 8.83 8.17 1.14
N ASN A 225 9.84 7.44 1.58
CA ASN A 225 10.79 7.87 2.62
C ASN A 225 12.11 7.11 2.45
N ILE A 226 13.12 7.48 3.24
CA ILE A 226 14.46 6.88 3.13
C ILE A 226 14.42 5.36 3.36
N ALA A 227 13.55 4.89 4.24
CA ALA A 227 13.40 3.46 4.57
C ALA A 227 12.46 2.72 3.60
N ARG A 228 11.77 3.42 2.70
CA ARG A 228 10.79 2.84 1.77
C ARG A 228 9.69 2.08 2.49
N ILE A 229 9.20 2.65 3.61
CA ILE A 229 8.09 2.12 4.39
C ILE A 229 6.79 2.67 3.83
N GLY A 230 5.82 1.80 3.56
CA GLY A 230 4.49 2.18 3.08
C GLY A 230 3.64 2.89 4.13
N ALA A 231 2.54 3.49 3.69
CA ALA A 231 1.75 4.40 4.52
C ALA A 231 1.05 3.72 5.71
N PHE A 232 0.75 2.43 5.62
CA PHE A 232 0.06 1.66 6.66
C PHE A 232 0.93 0.59 7.34
N GLU A 233 2.17 0.37 6.90
CA GLU A 233 3.03 -0.69 7.44
C GLU A 233 3.23 -0.61 8.94
N LEU A 234 3.46 0.60 9.46
CA LEU A 234 3.71 0.81 10.89
C LEU A 234 2.50 0.50 11.77
N VAL A 235 1.31 0.46 11.20
CA VAL A 235 0.05 0.23 11.92
C VAL A 235 -0.56 -1.14 11.66
N ILE A 236 0.06 -2.00 10.86
CA ILE A 236 -0.41 -3.37 10.59
C ILE A 236 -0.78 -4.13 11.88
N PRO A 237 0.04 -4.12 12.96
CA PRO A 237 -0.33 -4.81 14.20
C PRO A 237 -1.62 -4.27 14.84
N LEU A 238 -1.89 -2.97 14.71
CA LEU A 238 -3.14 -2.37 15.20
C LEU A 238 -4.33 -2.75 14.31
N LEU A 239 -4.13 -2.78 12.99
CA LEU A 239 -5.16 -3.20 12.03
C LEU A 239 -5.55 -4.66 12.24
N ASP A 240 -4.57 -5.54 12.48
CA ASP A 240 -4.81 -6.94 12.80
C ASP A 240 -5.56 -7.09 14.14
N ALA A 241 -5.24 -6.27 15.14
CA ALA A 241 -5.93 -6.27 16.43
C ALA A 241 -7.39 -5.79 16.31
N ILE A 242 -7.68 -4.79 15.48
CA ILE A 242 -9.05 -4.33 15.18
C ILE A 242 -9.85 -5.48 14.55
N ASN A 243 -9.35 -6.08 13.47
CA ASN A 243 -10.00 -7.19 12.78
C ASN A 243 -10.27 -8.37 13.72
N LEU A 244 -9.31 -8.71 14.60
CA LEU A 244 -9.47 -9.78 15.57
C LEU A 244 -10.54 -9.46 16.62
N THR A 245 -10.56 -8.21 17.10
CA THR A 245 -11.53 -7.76 18.09
C THR A 245 -12.95 -7.79 17.54
N ASP A 246 -13.16 -7.30 16.33
CA ASP A 246 -14.48 -7.30 15.68
C ASP A 246 -14.94 -8.72 15.33
N SER A 247 -14.03 -9.57 14.89
CA SER A 247 -14.33 -11.00 14.69
C SER A 247 -14.74 -11.69 15.98
N ASN A 248 -14.05 -11.41 17.10
CA ASN A 248 -14.41 -11.92 18.41
C ASN A 248 -15.76 -11.40 18.92
N ARG A 249 -16.07 -10.12 18.64
CA ARG A 249 -17.39 -9.53 18.99
C ARG A 249 -18.52 -10.26 18.27
N GLN A 250 -18.35 -10.48 16.97
CA GLN A 250 -19.35 -11.19 16.17
C GLN A 250 -19.50 -12.64 16.65
N ASP A 251 -18.41 -13.34 16.92
CA ASP A 251 -18.44 -14.67 17.52
C ASP A 251 -19.21 -14.66 18.84
N GLY A 252 -18.99 -13.65 19.69
CA GLY A 252 -19.68 -13.50 20.96
C GLY A 252 -21.19 -13.30 20.80
N VAL A 253 -21.62 -12.52 19.83
CA VAL A 253 -23.05 -12.32 19.49
C VAL A 253 -23.67 -13.64 19.03
N GLU A 254 -23.03 -14.38 18.14
CA GLU A 254 -23.52 -15.68 17.68
C GLU A 254 -23.57 -16.71 18.80
N GLN A 255 -22.56 -16.75 19.68
CA GLN A 255 -22.56 -17.62 20.86
C GLN A 255 -23.69 -17.27 21.84
N PHE A 256 -24.03 -15.99 21.97
CA PHE A 256 -25.16 -15.55 22.80
C PHE A 256 -26.50 -16.04 22.25
N ILE A 257 -26.69 -15.93 20.93
CA ILE A 257 -27.90 -16.41 20.26
C ILE A 257 -28.04 -17.93 20.37
N GLN A 258 -26.91 -18.66 20.40
CA GLN A 258 -26.83 -20.12 20.55
C GLN A 258 -26.49 -20.50 21.99
N ALA A 259 -26.89 -19.69 22.98
CA ALA A 259 -26.57 -19.90 24.37
C ALA A 259 -27.03 -21.29 24.86
N LEU A 260 -26.17 -21.96 25.66
CA LEU A 260 -26.50 -23.23 26.27
C LEU A 260 -27.56 -23.02 27.35
N MET A 261 -28.63 -23.78 27.28
CA MET A 261 -29.61 -23.84 28.33
C MET A 261 -29.06 -24.70 29.50
N LEU A 262 -29.05 -24.13 30.66
CA LEU A 262 -28.70 -24.80 31.91
C LEU A 262 -29.99 -25.21 32.62
N PHE A 263 -30.15 -26.51 32.82
CA PHE A 263 -31.27 -27.08 33.53
C PHE A 263 -30.81 -27.48 34.96
N HIS A 264 -31.39 -26.85 35.95
CA HIS A 264 -31.09 -27.16 37.35
C HIS A 264 -32.34 -27.73 38.03
N ASN A 265 -32.22 -28.92 38.61
CA ASN A 265 -33.34 -29.66 39.25
C ASN A 265 -34.55 -29.85 38.34
N VAL A 266 -34.32 -30.12 37.05
CA VAL A 266 -35.36 -30.26 36.03
C VAL A 266 -35.21 -31.61 35.34
N ASP A 267 -36.31 -32.38 35.33
CA ASP A 267 -36.40 -33.63 34.56
C ASP A 267 -36.98 -33.32 33.17
N ILE A 268 -36.18 -33.57 32.15
CA ILE A 268 -36.51 -33.32 30.73
C ILE A 268 -36.27 -34.60 29.94
N SER A 269 -37.28 -35.06 29.25
CA SER A 269 -37.14 -36.11 28.25
C SER A 269 -36.60 -35.56 26.90
N SER A 270 -36.08 -36.44 26.05
CA SER A 270 -35.66 -36.09 24.70
C SER A 270 -36.81 -35.48 23.86
N ASP A 271 -38.01 -35.99 24.06
CA ASP A 271 -39.23 -35.50 23.36
C ASP A 271 -39.61 -34.08 23.82
N ASP A 272 -39.41 -33.76 25.11
CA ASP A 272 -39.65 -32.38 25.60
C ASP A 272 -38.62 -31.39 25.10
N TYR A 273 -37.40 -31.85 24.88
CA TYR A 273 -36.36 -31.00 24.26
C TYR A 273 -36.65 -30.70 22.79
N GLU A 274 -37.16 -31.66 22.02
CA GLU A 274 -37.60 -31.43 20.63
C GLU A 274 -38.80 -30.48 20.59
N LYS A 275 -39.77 -30.60 21.48
CA LYS A 275 -40.90 -29.66 21.61
C LYS A 275 -40.46 -28.24 21.98
N LEU A 276 -39.47 -28.10 22.85
CA LEU A 276 -38.90 -26.81 23.18
C LEU A 276 -38.34 -26.13 21.93
N ARG A 277 -37.68 -26.91 21.08
CA ARG A 277 -37.09 -26.42 19.83
C ARG A 277 -38.14 -26.02 18.82
N GLU A 278 -39.27 -26.73 18.77
CA GLU A 278 -40.36 -26.47 17.79
C GLU A 278 -41.36 -25.41 18.28
N GLU A 279 -41.74 -25.44 19.52
CA GLU A 279 -42.82 -24.61 20.09
C GLU A 279 -42.30 -23.40 20.90
N GLY A 280 -41.00 -23.38 21.23
CA GLY A 280 -40.40 -22.29 22.02
C GLY A 280 -40.83 -22.24 23.48
N ALA A 281 -41.55 -23.28 23.96
CA ALA A 281 -42.06 -23.37 25.32
C ALA A 281 -41.90 -24.78 25.88
N ILE A 282 -41.57 -24.90 27.18
CA ILE A 282 -41.38 -26.16 27.87
C ILE A 282 -42.15 -26.19 29.19
N LYS A 283 -42.71 -27.35 29.51
CA LYS A 283 -43.23 -27.68 30.85
C LYS A 283 -42.29 -28.68 31.47
N PHE A 284 -41.80 -28.41 32.68
CA PHE A 284 -40.89 -29.27 33.41
C PHE A 284 -41.42 -29.57 34.80
N ARG A 285 -40.91 -30.65 35.40
CA ARG A 285 -41.19 -31.03 36.77
C ARG A 285 -39.91 -30.94 37.60
N ASP A 286 -40.08 -30.57 38.87
CA ASP A 286 -38.98 -30.60 39.81
C ASP A 286 -38.56 -32.06 40.09
N ILE A 287 -37.25 -32.34 40.07
CA ILE A 287 -36.70 -33.63 40.49
C ILE A 287 -36.79 -33.76 42.01
N ASP A 288 -36.38 -32.69 42.71
CA ASP A 288 -36.48 -32.59 44.17
C ASP A 288 -37.46 -31.46 44.56
N PRO A 289 -38.57 -31.78 45.24
CA PRO A 289 -39.55 -30.76 45.66
C PRO A 289 -39.04 -29.74 46.65
N GLN A 290 -37.86 -29.96 47.27
CA GLN A 290 -37.23 -29.00 48.17
C GLN A 290 -36.32 -27.99 47.47
N LEU A 291 -35.98 -28.25 46.21
CA LEU A 291 -35.15 -27.40 45.41
C LEU A 291 -35.99 -26.80 44.26
N LYS A 292 -35.84 -25.53 44.04
CA LYS A 292 -36.54 -24.85 42.92
C LYS A 292 -35.97 -25.30 41.57
N ALA A 293 -36.86 -25.72 40.68
CA ALA A 293 -36.46 -25.96 39.30
C ALA A 293 -36.18 -24.64 38.62
N GLU A 294 -35.07 -24.58 37.95
CA GLU A 294 -34.63 -23.36 37.20
C GLU A 294 -34.08 -23.74 35.85
N VAL A 295 -34.52 -23.01 34.84
CA VAL A 295 -33.96 -23.06 33.51
C VAL A 295 -33.37 -21.68 33.19
N SER A 296 -32.09 -21.65 32.96
CA SER A 296 -31.37 -20.40 32.64
C SER A 296 -30.51 -20.59 31.43
N TYR A 297 -30.23 -19.49 30.74
CA TYR A 297 -29.23 -19.50 29.67
C TYR A 297 -27.85 -19.20 30.28
N LEU A 298 -26.86 -20.04 29.96
CA LEU A 298 -25.48 -19.76 30.31
C LEU A 298 -24.98 -18.66 29.37
N THR A 299 -25.19 -17.42 29.74
CA THR A 299 -24.77 -16.27 28.98
C THR A 299 -23.59 -15.59 29.65
N SER A 300 -22.56 -15.33 28.89
CA SER A 300 -21.53 -14.36 29.29
C SER A 300 -22.05 -12.95 28.98
N THR A 301 -21.97 -12.05 29.94
CA THR A 301 -22.29 -10.64 29.69
C THR A 301 -21.31 -10.07 28.66
N LEU A 302 -21.80 -9.83 27.44
CA LEU A 302 -21.03 -9.19 26.38
C LEU A 302 -20.85 -7.71 26.73
N ASN A 303 -19.64 -7.33 27.15
CA ASN A 303 -19.32 -5.92 27.39
C ASN A 303 -19.02 -5.19 26.06
N GLN A 304 -20.06 -5.02 25.25
CA GLN A 304 -19.98 -4.42 23.91
C GLN A 304 -19.47 -2.98 23.97
N GLY A 305 -19.80 -2.22 25.02
CA GLY A 305 -19.38 -0.83 25.19
C GLY A 305 -17.88 -0.67 25.41
N GLU A 306 -17.29 -1.48 26.27
CA GLU A 306 -15.83 -1.45 26.51
C GLU A 306 -15.05 -1.93 25.28
N THR A 307 -15.55 -2.96 24.60
CA THR A 307 -14.93 -3.45 23.37
C THR A 307 -14.97 -2.39 22.28
N GLN A 308 -16.11 -1.66 22.12
CA GLN A 308 -16.19 -0.54 21.18
C GLN A 308 -15.19 0.56 21.52
N THR A 309 -15.08 0.91 22.80
CA THR A 309 -14.11 1.93 23.26
C THR A 309 -12.67 1.52 22.92
N LEU A 310 -12.35 0.22 23.04
CA LEU A 310 -11.03 -0.30 22.66
C LEU A 310 -10.78 -0.18 21.15
N VAL A 311 -11.74 -0.59 20.32
CA VAL A 311 -11.62 -0.47 18.85
C VAL A 311 -11.47 0.99 18.45
N ASP A 312 -12.29 1.88 19.00
CA ASP A 312 -12.21 3.32 18.73
C ASP A 312 -10.84 3.91 19.11
N HIS A 313 -10.30 3.51 20.26
CA HIS A 313 -8.97 3.94 20.68
C HIS A 313 -7.87 3.43 19.74
N MET A 314 -7.91 2.15 19.35
CA MET A 314 -6.95 1.61 18.38
C MET A 314 -7.03 2.34 17.04
N TYR A 315 -8.25 2.59 16.55
CA TYR A 315 -8.43 3.29 15.30
C TYR A 315 -7.97 4.76 15.36
N GLN A 316 -8.24 5.49 16.43
CA GLN A 316 -7.70 6.84 16.64
C GLN A 316 -6.17 6.85 16.68
N THR A 317 -5.56 5.82 17.28
CA THR A 317 -4.10 5.65 17.27
C THR A 317 -3.58 5.44 15.85
N VAL A 318 -4.26 4.62 15.04
CA VAL A 318 -3.95 4.44 13.61
C VAL A 318 -3.99 5.78 12.87
N LEU A 319 -5.08 6.57 13.03
CA LEU A 319 -5.19 7.87 12.38
C LEU A 319 -4.05 8.81 12.77
N THR A 320 -3.68 8.84 14.05
CA THR A 320 -2.58 9.68 14.57
C THR A 320 -1.22 9.27 13.99
N ILE A 321 -0.90 7.97 14.00
CA ILE A 321 0.38 7.46 13.46
C ILE A 321 0.47 7.72 11.95
N CYS A 322 -0.63 7.48 11.23
CA CYS A 322 -0.69 7.71 9.78
C CYS A 322 -0.78 9.20 9.41
N GLY A 323 -1.02 10.10 10.38
CA GLY A 323 -1.21 11.53 10.13
C GLY A 323 -2.47 11.81 9.32
N MET A 324 -3.56 11.10 9.61
CA MET A 324 -4.89 11.30 9.03
C MET A 324 -5.78 12.12 9.97
N PRO A 325 -6.73 12.91 9.43
CA PRO A 325 -7.66 13.66 10.26
C PRO A 325 -8.63 12.70 10.97
N ASN A 326 -8.95 13.01 12.23
CA ASN A 326 -9.97 12.29 12.98
C ASN A 326 -11.35 12.88 12.67
N ARG A 327 -12.13 12.18 11.83
CA ARG A 327 -13.47 12.62 11.42
C ARG A 327 -14.55 12.46 12.50
N ASN A 328 -14.25 11.72 13.56
CA ASN A 328 -15.18 11.44 14.68
C ASN A 328 -15.01 12.43 15.85
N GLY A 329 -14.19 13.46 15.70
CA GLY A 329 -14.08 14.55 16.68
C GLY A 329 -15.42 15.24 16.86
N GLY A 330 -15.95 15.29 18.11
CA GLY A 330 -17.29 15.78 18.44
C GLY A 330 -17.58 17.16 17.82
N THR A 331 -18.76 17.29 17.24
CA THR A 331 -19.25 18.54 16.66
C THR A 331 -19.63 19.51 17.80
N SER A 332 -18.87 20.60 17.94
CA SER A 332 -19.34 21.79 18.67
C SER A 332 -19.94 22.76 17.67
N THR A 333 -21.20 23.17 17.91
CA THR A 333 -21.92 24.09 17.03
C THR A 333 -21.41 25.55 17.11
N SER A 334 -20.43 25.81 17.99
CA SER A 334 -19.85 27.16 18.23
C SER A 334 -18.42 27.34 17.71
N ASP A 335 -17.83 26.31 17.11
CA ASP A 335 -16.43 26.37 16.66
C ASP A 335 -16.29 27.11 15.32
N THR A 336 -15.28 27.98 15.21
CA THR A 336 -14.88 28.58 13.93
C THR A 336 -14.24 27.49 13.03
N GLY A 337 -14.35 27.64 11.70
CA GLY A 337 -13.79 26.70 10.76
C GLY A 337 -12.31 26.39 11.01
N SER A 338 -11.51 27.39 11.44
CA SER A 338 -10.09 27.21 11.80
C SER A 338 -9.89 26.34 13.05
N ALA A 339 -10.77 26.47 14.06
CA ALA A 339 -10.71 25.65 15.27
C ALA A 339 -11.06 24.19 14.98
N VAL A 340 -12.00 23.93 14.08
CA VAL A 340 -12.36 22.59 13.61
C VAL A 340 -11.17 21.94 12.86
N ILE A 341 -10.55 22.66 11.95
CA ILE A 341 -9.38 22.19 11.19
C ILE A 341 -8.22 21.81 12.12
N MET A 342 -7.96 22.62 13.14
CA MET A 342 -6.90 22.34 14.13
C MET A 342 -7.24 21.13 15.01
N ARG A 343 -8.47 21.06 15.51
CA ARG A 343 -8.92 19.98 16.39
C ARG A 343 -8.92 18.62 15.69
N ASP A 344 -9.40 18.57 14.46
CA ASP A 344 -9.61 17.32 13.72
C ASP A 344 -8.32 16.81 13.03
N GLY A 345 -7.19 17.50 13.19
CA GLY A 345 -5.89 17.06 12.69
C GLY A 345 -5.63 17.31 11.20
N TRP A 346 -6.44 18.15 10.53
CA TRP A 346 -6.24 18.48 9.12
C TRP A 346 -4.91 19.17 8.86
N SER A 347 -4.44 20.02 9.78
CA SER A 347 -3.12 20.66 9.67
C SER A 347 -1.97 19.64 9.69
N ALA A 348 -2.10 18.59 10.50
CA ALA A 348 -1.12 17.52 10.54
C ALA A 348 -1.16 16.67 9.26
N ALA A 349 -2.35 16.39 8.71
CA ALA A 349 -2.53 15.71 7.44
C ALA A 349 -1.89 16.51 6.29
N GLU A 350 -2.10 17.82 6.23
CA GLU A 350 -1.49 18.72 5.25
C GLU A 350 0.03 18.74 5.37
N ALA A 351 0.59 18.82 6.56
CA ALA A 351 2.04 18.80 6.78
C ALA A 351 2.66 17.47 6.29
N ARG A 352 2.01 16.33 6.56
CA ARG A 352 2.44 15.00 6.08
C ARG A 352 2.32 14.87 4.57
N ALA A 353 1.28 15.43 3.96
CA ALA A 353 1.12 15.44 2.51
C ALA A 353 2.23 16.27 1.84
N LYS A 354 2.56 17.44 2.36
CA LYS A 354 3.67 18.27 1.88
C LYS A 354 5.03 17.57 1.97
N ASP A 355 5.26 16.79 3.02
CA ASP A 355 6.47 15.96 3.14
C ASP A 355 6.52 14.89 2.05
N SER A 356 5.42 14.18 1.82
CA SER A 356 5.30 13.19 0.74
C SER A 356 5.45 13.85 -0.64
N GLU A 357 4.90 15.04 -0.84
CA GLU A 357 5.01 15.82 -2.06
C GLU A 357 6.45 16.19 -2.39
N LEU A 358 7.26 16.55 -1.38
CA LEU A 358 8.68 16.86 -1.57
C LEU A 358 9.45 15.64 -2.10
N MET A 359 9.19 14.45 -1.54
CA MET A 359 9.82 13.22 -1.98
C MET A 359 9.37 12.84 -3.40
N PHE A 360 8.08 12.97 -3.69
CA PHE A 360 7.53 12.70 -5.02
C PHE A 360 8.08 13.66 -6.06
N LYS A 361 8.09 14.97 -5.79
CA LYS A 361 8.63 16.02 -6.70
C LYS A 361 10.12 15.84 -6.95
N LYS A 362 10.91 15.39 -5.97
CA LYS A 362 12.34 15.11 -6.16
C LYS A 362 12.55 14.13 -7.30
N SER A 363 11.78 13.06 -7.37
CA SER A 363 11.89 12.05 -8.42
C SER A 363 11.36 12.57 -9.77
N CYS A 364 10.31 13.40 -9.78
CA CYS A 364 9.83 14.07 -10.99
C CYS A 364 10.87 15.01 -11.61
N LEU A 365 11.68 15.67 -10.77
CA LEU A 365 12.64 16.69 -11.24
C LEU A 365 13.98 16.12 -11.70
N LEU A 366 14.26 14.85 -11.46
CA LEU A 366 15.53 14.22 -11.91
C LEU A 366 15.73 14.33 -13.42
N TYR A 367 14.65 14.37 -14.21
CA TYR A 367 14.70 14.54 -15.68
C TYR A 367 14.53 15.99 -16.17
N THR A 368 14.17 16.91 -15.30
CA THR A 368 13.97 18.32 -15.66
C THR A 368 15.11 19.24 -15.22
N SER A 369 16.06 18.72 -14.42
CA SER A 369 17.26 19.47 -14.09
C SER A 369 18.25 19.37 -15.26
N PRO A 370 18.69 20.52 -15.84
CA PRO A 370 19.78 20.48 -16.80
C PRO A 370 20.99 19.79 -16.15
N SER A 371 21.63 18.88 -16.91
CA SER A 371 22.85 18.23 -16.47
C SER A 371 23.85 19.30 -16.01
N PRO A 372 24.61 19.10 -14.91
CA PRO A 372 25.68 20.03 -14.55
C PRO A 372 26.69 20.29 -15.69
N ARG A 373 26.71 19.44 -16.72
CA ARG A 373 27.52 19.60 -17.92
C ARG A 373 27.01 20.75 -18.86
N ASP A 374 25.69 21.01 -18.86
CA ASP A 374 25.11 22.04 -19.70
C ASP A 374 25.40 23.47 -19.21
N GLY A 375 25.65 23.61 -17.88
CA GLY A 375 26.02 24.89 -17.28
C GLY A 375 27.48 25.33 -17.52
N LEU A 376 28.33 24.43 -18.02
CA LEU A 376 29.77 24.71 -18.29
C LEU A 376 30.04 25.10 -19.75
N LEU A 377 29.08 24.90 -20.65
CA LEU A 377 29.22 25.25 -22.07
C LEU A 377 28.64 26.62 -22.42
N SER A 378 28.06 27.36 -21.47
CA SER A 378 27.53 28.71 -21.66
C SER A 378 28.43 29.82 -21.05
N ARG A 379 29.75 29.68 -21.18
CA ARG A 379 30.70 30.76 -20.93
C ARG A 379 31.58 31.00 -22.13
#